data_94cbc16a3cb80521b6ee5da1906325b1
#
_entry.id   94cbc16a3cb80521b6ee5da1906325b1
#
_cell.length_a   1.000
_cell.length_b   1.000
_cell.length_c   1.000
_cell.angle_alpha   90.00
_cell.angle_beta   90.00
_cell.angle_gamma   90.00
#
_symmetry.space_group_name_H-M   'P 1'
#
loop_
_entity.id
_entity.type
_entity.pdbx_description
1 polymer ?
#
loop_
_entity_poly.entity_id
_entity_poly.type
_entity_poly.pdbx_seq_one_letter_code
_entity_poly.pdbx_strand_id
1 'polypeptide(L)'
;MRKVINFLKKLNNSINYVNKLNNELSINNDYYIPRMLVENRILLKKNTQQKLNVVLIAFEPETWLMFQSIYETFSKSEKINMTVFVIPYAHSTLPEGVYKDDGLREYLDSIDVPYIYGYNEKTNTWLDLFQLRPDYVFYQAPYNGMYPETLKSGYVSRFAQICFIPYATILMKGKIEETVYPIDFFKDSTYLFIENDINKNIITEYFSIKDTLFLEKKIIVTGSTKIENVYTLINDTSLEKNIFTILWLPRWNTREGMCTFFDYYDILLAYVQEHENVRLIFRPHPLTFQNFIHTGEMTLAEVSRVKETFSTQNLILDENPDYVTAFNTANVLVADPTSLIYEFFATQKPIIYTRKIDILNAFGAELEKGCYSVTNAEELKNCLDNLVLKNDRLAKTRSYIIQRYFDKNEKASEQILDILTH
;
A
#
# COMPACT_ATOMS: atom_id res chain seq x y z
N MET A 1 -11.97 49.08 -39.83
CA MET A 1 -12.38 47.86 -39.17
C MET A 1 -11.44 46.65 -39.47
N ARG A 2 -11.21 46.27 -40.74
CA ARG A 2 -10.36 45.08 -41.10
C ARG A 2 -8.90 45.18 -40.61
N LYS A 3 -8.25 46.37 -40.61
CA LYS A 3 -6.91 46.61 -40.11
C LYS A 3 -6.80 46.46 -38.59
N VAL A 4 -7.83 46.87 -37.84
CA VAL A 4 -7.90 46.73 -36.39
C VAL A 4 -8.07 45.26 -35.97
N ILE A 5 -8.91 44.52 -36.67
CA ILE A 5 -9.12 43.09 -36.44
C ILE A 5 -7.82 42.32 -36.70
N ASN A 6 -7.08 42.64 -37.77
CA ASN A 6 -5.79 41.99 -38.06
C ASN A 6 -4.72 42.36 -37.02
N PHE A 7 -4.71 43.57 -36.48
CA PHE A 7 -3.83 43.98 -35.40
C PHE A 7 -4.14 43.22 -34.11
N LEU A 8 -5.43 43.13 -33.74
CA LEU A 8 -5.86 42.37 -32.54
C LEU A 8 -5.52 40.88 -32.64
N LYS A 9 -5.67 40.26 -33.83
CA LYS A 9 -5.25 38.87 -34.05
C LYS A 9 -3.75 38.67 -33.89
N LYS A 10 -2.94 39.58 -34.43
CA LYS A 10 -1.47 39.52 -34.26
C LYS A 10 -1.06 39.69 -32.79
N LEU A 11 -1.68 40.63 -32.06
CA LEU A 11 -1.44 40.86 -30.66
C LEU A 11 -1.81 39.61 -29.81
N ASN A 12 -2.95 39.00 -30.07
CA ASN A 12 -3.37 37.79 -29.37
C ASN A 12 -2.42 36.59 -29.64
N ASN A 13 -1.94 36.44 -30.86
CA ASN A 13 -0.92 35.41 -31.18
C ASN A 13 0.39 35.65 -30.47
N SER A 14 0.83 36.93 -30.34
CA SER A 14 2.04 37.27 -29.60
C SER A 14 1.89 37.02 -28.11
N ILE A 15 0.74 37.35 -27.54
CA ILE A 15 0.42 37.06 -26.12
C ILE A 15 0.43 35.55 -25.87
N ASN A 16 -0.21 34.75 -26.72
CA ASN A 16 -0.21 33.31 -26.62
C ASN A 16 1.19 32.70 -26.73
N TYR A 17 2.04 33.25 -27.62
CA TYR A 17 3.43 32.82 -27.73
C TYR A 17 4.24 33.15 -26.47
N VAL A 18 4.10 34.36 -25.91
CA VAL A 18 4.74 34.75 -24.65
C VAL A 18 4.27 33.89 -23.48
N ASN A 19 2.98 33.61 -23.39
CA ASN A 19 2.42 32.70 -22.37
C ASN A 19 2.99 31.29 -22.50
N LYS A 20 3.14 30.78 -23.73
CA LYS A 20 3.77 29.48 -23.98
C LYS A 20 5.23 29.47 -23.53
N LEU A 21 6.02 30.51 -23.90
CA LEU A 21 7.41 30.65 -23.47
C LEU A 21 7.53 30.74 -21.92
N ASN A 22 6.65 31.52 -21.28
CA ASN A 22 6.65 31.63 -19.83
C ASN A 22 6.33 30.28 -19.15
N ASN A 23 5.39 29.50 -19.71
CA ASN A 23 5.08 28.17 -19.22
C ASN A 23 6.27 27.20 -19.41
N GLU A 24 6.94 27.22 -20.58
CA GLU A 24 8.13 26.42 -20.85
C GLU A 24 9.30 26.81 -19.93
N LEU A 25 9.50 28.10 -19.67
CA LEU A 25 10.53 28.59 -18.71
C LEU A 25 10.21 28.20 -17.27
N SER A 26 8.94 28.28 -16.86
CA SER A 26 8.50 27.83 -15.53
C SER A 26 8.70 26.33 -15.35
N ILE A 27 8.30 25.53 -16.33
CA ILE A 27 8.52 24.08 -16.33
C ILE A 27 10.02 23.76 -16.23
N ASN A 28 10.87 24.44 -17.01
CA ASN A 28 12.31 24.23 -16.93
C ASN A 28 12.90 24.60 -15.56
N ASN A 29 12.52 25.76 -15.02
CA ASN A 29 13.05 26.23 -13.74
C ASN A 29 12.51 25.46 -12.54
N ASP A 30 11.22 25.11 -12.54
CA ASP A 30 10.58 24.51 -11.39
C ASP A 30 10.66 22.97 -11.39
N TYR A 31 10.89 22.38 -12.56
CA TYR A 31 10.92 20.93 -12.74
C TYR A 31 12.26 20.35 -13.16
N TYR A 32 12.78 20.75 -14.32
CA TYR A 32 13.94 20.09 -14.92
C TYR A 32 15.24 20.44 -14.23
N ILE A 33 15.49 21.72 -13.98
CA ILE A 33 16.77 22.18 -13.40
C ILE A 33 16.98 21.64 -11.99
N PRO A 34 16.03 21.74 -11.04
CA PRO A 34 16.20 21.18 -9.72
C PRO A 34 16.50 19.68 -9.73
N ARG A 35 15.79 18.92 -10.56
CA ARG A 35 15.98 17.47 -10.66
C ARG A 35 17.33 17.08 -11.27
N MET A 36 17.79 17.79 -12.29
CA MET A 36 19.13 17.61 -12.83
C MET A 36 20.21 17.88 -11.76
N LEU A 37 20.04 18.90 -10.94
CA LEU A 37 20.97 19.20 -9.85
C LEU A 37 20.99 18.10 -8.79
N VAL A 38 19.83 17.54 -8.46
CA VAL A 38 19.73 16.39 -7.55
C VAL A 38 20.42 15.15 -8.14
N GLU A 39 20.15 14.83 -9.40
CA GLU A 39 20.77 13.69 -10.09
C GLU A 39 22.29 13.83 -10.15
N ASN A 40 22.80 15.00 -10.53
CA ASN A 40 24.25 15.29 -10.57
C ASN A 40 24.87 15.16 -9.17
N ARG A 41 24.21 15.64 -8.12
CA ARG A 41 24.67 15.48 -6.73
C ARG A 41 24.76 14.01 -6.33
N ILE A 42 23.78 13.21 -6.67
CA ILE A 42 23.74 11.78 -6.39
C ILE A 42 24.87 11.07 -7.14
N LEU A 43 25.04 11.35 -8.43
CA LEU A 43 26.12 10.78 -9.24
C LEU A 43 27.50 11.16 -8.68
N LEU A 44 27.69 12.40 -8.25
CA LEU A 44 28.94 12.85 -7.63
C LEU A 44 29.23 12.07 -6.35
N LYS A 45 28.23 11.89 -5.48
CA LYS A 45 28.37 11.11 -4.24
C LYS A 45 28.75 9.65 -4.53
N LYS A 46 28.07 9.02 -5.50
CA LYS A 46 28.39 7.64 -5.94
C LYS A 46 29.84 7.54 -6.43
N ASN A 47 30.27 8.43 -7.31
CA ASN A 47 31.62 8.46 -7.88
C ASN A 47 32.69 8.72 -6.83
N THR A 48 32.36 9.47 -5.77
CA THR A 48 33.30 9.80 -4.67
C THR A 48 33.13 8.92 -3.45
N GLN A 49 32.33 7.88 -3.53
CA GLN A 49 32.00 6.91 -2.45
C GLN A 49 31.48 7.59 -1.17
N GLN A 50 30.80 8.72 -1.31
CA GLN A 50 30.11 9.36 -0.21
C GLN A 50 28.78 8.69 0.06
N LYS A 51 28.36 8.67 1.32
CA LYS A 51 27.07 8.09 1.72
C LYS A 51 25.91 8.89 1.12
N LEU A 52 24.90 8.15 0.66
CA LEU A 52 23.62 8.70 0.20
C LEU A 52 22.66 8.84 1.37
N ASN A 53 21.99 9.98 1.45
CA ASN A 53 21.00 10.23 2.49
C ASN A 53 19.63 9.75 2.01
N VAL A 54 19.07 8.76 2.70
CA VAL A 54 17.74 8.19 2.43
C VAL A 54 16.80 8.50 3.57
N VAL A 55 15.61 9.03 3.24
CA VAL A 55 14.59 9.37 4.22
C VAL A 55 13.33 8.57 3.93
N LEU A 56 12.77 7.92 4.95
CA LEU A 56 11.43 7.33 4.94
C LEU A 56 10.47 8.27 5.65
N ILE A 57 9.48 8.81 4.94
CA ILE A 57 8.39 9.59 5.55
C ILE A 57 7.29 8.61 5.93
N ALA A 58 7.02 8.51 7.23
CA ALA A 58 6.09 7.55 7.81
C ALA A 58 5.15 8.21 8.81
N PHE A 59 3.92 7.66 8.99
CA PHE A 59 2.90 8.26 9.84
C PHE A 59 1.97 7.25 10.54
N GLU A 60 1.88 5.98 10.06
CA GLU A 60 0.98 4.98 10.64
C GLU A 60 1.68 3.61 10.81
N PRO A 61 1.39 2.84 11.87
CA PRO A 61 2.00 1.54 12.11
C PRO A 61 1.49 0.44 11.17
N GLU A 62 0.24 0.50 10.70
CA GLU A 62 -0.41 -0.55 9.91
C GLU A 62 0.29 -0.84 8.59
N THR A 63 0.93 0.16 8.01
CA THR A 63 1.67 0.01 6.75
C THR A 63 3.19 0.06 6.92
N TRP A 64 3.72 0.17 8.16
CA TRP A 64 5.16 0.18 8.44
C TRP A 64 5.88 -1.04 7.84
N LEU A 65 5.21 -2.17 7.77
CA LEU A 65 5.79 -3.41 7.24
C LEU A 65 6.36 -3.24 5.81
N MET A 66 5.86 -2.27 5.04
CA MET A 66 6.45 -1.95 3.72
C MET A 66 7.86 -1.36 3.83
N PHE A 67 8.17 -0.68 4.94
CA PHE A 67 9.45 -0.03 5.19
C PHE A 67 10.42 -0.87 6.01
N GLN A 68 9.94 -1.87 6.73
CA GLN A 68 10.73 -2.65 7.68
C GLN A 68 12.00 -3.22 7.04
N SER A 69 11.89 -3.96 5.93
CA SER A 69 13.07 -4.55 5.27
C SER A 69 13.96 -3.49 4.60
N ILE A 70 13.38 -2.39 4.10
CA ILE A 70 14.17 -1.24 3.61
C ILE A 70 15.01 -0.67 4.75
N TYR A 71 14.38 -0.40 5.90
CA TYR A 71 15.07 0.14 7.06
C TYR A 71 16.20 -0.80 7.52
N GLU A 72 15.90 -2.08 7.69
CA GLU A 72 16.87 -3.08 8.16
C GLU A 72 18.05 -3.26 7.20
N THR A 73 17.77 -3.30 5.89
CA THR A 73 18.80 -3.47 4.86
C THR A 73 19.65 -2.21 4.71
N PHE A 74 19.00 -1.04 4.64
CA PHE A 74 19.70 0.23 4.38
C PHE A 74 20.49 0.71 5.59
N SER A 75 19.99 0.48 6.82
CA SER A 75 20.70 0.84 8.05
C SER A 75 21.99 0.06 8.25
N LYS A 76 22.11 -1.14 7.69
CA LYS A 76 23.33 -1.97 7.71
C LYS A 76 24.32 -1.58 6.61
N SER A 77 23.92 -0.77 5.63
CA SER A 77 24.75 -0.44 4.48
C SER A 77 25.73 0.70 4.81
N GLU A 78 27.00 0.49 4.51
CA GLU A 78 28.01 1.56 4.62
C GLU A 78 27.82 2.66 3.58
N LYS A 79 27.02 2.45 2.53
CA LYS A 79 26.75 3.42 1.46
C LYS A 79 25.59 4.37 1.79
N ILE A 80 24.82 4.12 2.86
CA ILE A 80 23.59 4.86 3.18
C ILE A 80 23.67 5.53 4.56
N ASN A 81 23.13 6.72 4.64
CA ASN A 81 22.68 7.35 5.88
C ASN A 81 21.15 7.27 5.90
N MET A 82 20.60 6.40 6.74
CA MET A 82 19.18 6.14 6.84
C MET A 82 18.52 7.02 7.90
N THR A 83 17.39 7.63 7.59
CA THR A 83 16.57 8.41 8.52
C THR A 83 15.10 8.02 8.39
N VAL A 84 14.46 7.68 9.49
CA VAL A 84 13.01 7.57 9.59
C VAL A 84 12.48 8.93 10.04
N PHE A 85 11.62 9.54 9.23
CA PHE A 85 11.01 10.84 9.47
C PHE A 85 9.53 10.64 9.74
N VAL A 86 9.14 10.67 11.01
CA VAL A 86 7.77 10.43 11.46
C VAL A 86 7.01 11.75 11.49
N ILE A 87 5.80 11.73 10.98
CA ILE A 87 4.90 12.88 10.97
C ILE A 87 3.49 12.47 11.41
N PRO A 88 2.72 13.38 12.02
CA PRO A 88 1.27 13.24 12.04
C PRO A 88 0.72 13.51 10.64
N TYR A 89 -0.40 12.93 10.25
CA TYR A 89 -0.97 13.11 8.92
C TYR A 89 -2.40 13.65 8.94
N ALA A 90 -2.81 14.24 7.80
CA ALA A 90 -4.17 14.69 7.59
C ALA A 90 -5.04 13.51 7.17
N HIS A 91 -5.88 13.01 8.06
CA HIS A 91 -6.86 11.99 7.75
C HIS A 91 -8.08 12.61 7.05
N SER A 92 -8.67 11.91 6.07
CA SER A 92 -9.84 12.39 5.29
C SER A 92 -11.08 12.72 6.14
N THR A 93 -11.13 12.23 7.37
CA THR A 93 -12.21 12.51 8.33
C THR A 93 -11.96 13.72 9.23
N LEU A 94 -10.75 14.31 9.17
CA LEU A 94 -10.38 15.49 9.95
C LEU A 94 -10.61 16.78 9.16
N PRO A 95 -10.86 17.91 9.84
CA PRO A 95 -10.87 19.21 9.19
C PRO A 95 -9.54 19.52 8.50
N GLU A 96 -9.58 20.33 7.44
CA GLU A 96 -8.37 20.78 6.74
C GLU A 96 -7.36 21.43 7.71
N GLY A 97 -6.10 21.05 7.60
CA GLY A 97 -5.01 21.54 8.45
C GLY A 97 -4.93 20.90 9.83
N VAL A 98 -5.78 19.92 10.14
CA VAL A 98 -5.70 19.12 11.37
C VAL A 98 -4.96 17.83 11.08
N TYR A 99 -3.90 17.59 11.84
CA TYR A 99 -3.06 16.41 11.73
C TYR A 99 -3.21 15.54 12.98
N LYS A 100 -3.19 14.22 12.81
CA LYS A 100 -3.32 13.25 13.88
C LYS A 100 -2.09 12.33 13.90
N ASP A 101 -1.58 12.09 15.11
CA ASP A 101 -0.63 11.01 15.36
C ASP A 101 -1.42 9.70 15.57
N ASP A 102 -1.09 8.68 14.80
CA ASP A 102 -1.78 7.38 14.84
C ASP A 102 -0.97 6.28 15.55
N GLY A 103 -0.02 6.66 16.42
CA GLY A 103 0.71 5.73 17.28
C GLY A 103 1.94 5.10 16.62
N LEU A 104 2.42 5.63 15.49
CA LEU A 104 3.65 5.12 14.87
C LEU A 104 4.87 5.32 15.77
N ARG A 105 4.94 6.41 16.53
CA ARG A 105 6.06 6.68 17.45
C ARG A 105 6.18 5.59 18.50
N GLU A 106 5.08 5.29 19.18
CA GLU A 106 5.01 4.24 20.20
C GLU A 106 5.35 2.86 19.61
N TYR A 107 4.89 2.60 18.39
CA TYR A 107 5.24 1.37 17.69
C TYR A 107 6.74 1.28 17.39
N LEU A 108 7.36 2.33 16.83
CA LEU A 108 8.79 2.35 16.53
C LEU A 108 9.66 2.25 17.80
N ASP A 109 9.25 2.91 18.88
CA ASP A 109 9.89 2.78 20.19
C ASP A 109 9.83 1.32 20.69
N SER A 110 8.73 0.61 20.46
CA SER A 110 8.56 -0.80 20.87
C SER A 110 9.45 -1.79 20.12
N ILE A 111 9.94 -1.40 18.93
CA ILE A 111 10.83 -2.21 18.06
C ILE A 111 12.24 -1.60 17.93
N ASP A 112 12.62 -0.67 18.80
CA ASP A 112 13.92 -0.01 18.83
C ASP A 112 14.36 0.65 17.51
N VAL A 113 13.43 1.24 16.74
CA VAL A 113 13.73 1.98 15.51
C VAL A 113 13.84 3.48 15.82
N PRO A 114 15.04 4.10 15.69
CA PRO A 114 15.19 5.52 15.92
C PRO A 114 14.54 6.35 14.80
N TYR A 115 13.94 7.46 15.17
CA TYR A 115 13.27 8.36 14.24
C TYR A 115 13.47 9.84 14.60
N ILE A 116 13.19 10.71 13.63
CA ILE A 116 13.04 12.15 13.83
C ILE A 116 11.55 12.48 13.70
N TYR A 117 10.95 13.09 14.74
CA TYR A 117 9.58 13.57 14.65
C TYR A 117 9.55 14.95 13.99
N GLY A 118 8.90 15.04 12.84
CA GLY A 118 8.94 16.21 11.95
C GLY A 118 7.96 17.32 12.30
N TYR A 119 7.22 17.24 13.40
CA TYR A 119 6.21 18.22 13.78
C TYR A 119 6.34 18.65 15.24
N ASN A 120 6.30 19.95 15.48
CA ASN A 120 6.30 20.50 16.83
C ASN A 120 4.89 20.94 17.20
N GLU A 121 4.22 20.15 18.03
CA GLU A 121 2.83 20.37 18.46
C GLU A 121 2.65 21.67 19.27
N LYS A 122 3.70 22.11 20.00
CA LYS A 122 3.63 23.34 20.83
C LYS A 122 3.67 24.60 20.00
N THR A 123 4.41 24.61 18.91
CA THR A 123 4.58 25.77 18.04
C THR A 123 3.80 25.66 16.74
N ASN A 124 3.17 24.51 16.49
CA ASN A 124 2.48 24.17 15.24
C ASN A 124 3.39 24.39 14.01
N THR A 125 4.63 23.91 14.11
CA THR A 125 5.64 24.09 13.05
C THR A 125 6.20 22.76 12.59
N TRP A 126 6.53 22.70 11.32
CA TRP A 126 7.14 21.53 10.67
C TRP A 126 8.66 21.69 10.58
N LEU A 127 9.38 20.60 10.82
CA LEU A 127 10.80 20.51 10.50
C LEU A 127 10.95 20.49 8.97
N ASP A 128 11.80 21.35 8.45
CA ASP A 128 12.07 21.37 7.01
C ASP A 128 12.94 20.16 6.62
N LEU A 129 12.34 19.27 5.81
CA LEU A 129 13.00 18.05 5.32
C LEU A 129 14.29 18.36 4.54
N PHE A 130 14.37 19.54 3.90
CA PHE A 130 15.57 19.98 3.18
C PHE A 130 16.81 20.03 4.08
N GLN A 131 16.67 20.27 5.38
CA GLN A 131 17.79 20.30 6.34
C GLN A 131 18.48 18.93 6.48
N LEU A 132 17.77 17.83 6.23
CA LEU A 132 18.33 16.48 6.23
C LEU A 132 19.13 16.19 4.94
N ARG A 133 19.08 17.08 3.94
CA ARG A 133 19.75 16.96 2.64
C ARG A 133 19.51 15.58 2.00
N PRO A 134 18.27 15.13 1.86
CA PRO A 134 17.97 13.81 1.32
C PRO A 134 18.40 13.70 -0.15
N ASP A 135 18.95 12.55 -0.52
CA ASP A 135 19.16 12.17 -1.92
C ASP A 135 17.95 11.40 -2.44
N TYR A 136 17.40 10.52 -1.60
CA TYR A 136 16.20 9.75 -1.88
C TYR A 136 15.18 9.89 -0.75
N VAL A 137 13.90 10.00 -1.12
CA VAL A 137 12.78 10.06 -0.18
C VAL A 137 11.74 9.01 -0.57
N PHE A 138 11.37 8.17 0.38
CA PHE A 138 10.26 7.23 0.27
C PHE A 138 9.07 7.74 1.06
N TYR A 139 7.88 7.61 0.51
CA TYR A 139 6.62 7.98 1.15
C TYR A 139 5.83 6.73 1.51
N GLN A 140 5.22 6.73 2.70
CA GLN A 140 4.37 5.62 3.13
C GLN A 140 3.08 5.53 2.32
N ALA A 141 2.54 6.68 1.87
CA ALA A 141 1.39 6.73 0.97
C ALA A 141 1.57 7.79 -0.11
N PRO A 142 1.04 7.58 -1.34
CA PRO A 142 1.22 8.49 -2.47
C PRO A 142 0.14 9.58 -2.54
N TYR A 143 -0.33 10.11 -1.40
CA TYR A 143 -1.45 11.05 -1.38
C TYR A 143 -1.00 12.41 -0.86
N ASN A 144 -0.79 13.38 -1.77
CA ASN A 144 -0.37 14.74 -1.41
C ASN A 144 -1.29 15.44 -0.40
N GLY A 145 -2.57 15.07 -0.36
CA GLY A 145 -3.52 15.60 0.62
C GLY A 145 -3.25 15.21 2.09
N MET A 146 -2.44 14.18 2.31
CA MET A 146 -2.05 13.74 3.67
C MET A 146 -0.87 14.51 4.24
N TYR A 147 -0.18 15.32 3.43
CA TYR A 147 1.07 15.97 3.79
C TYR A 147 0.93 17.49 3.83
N PRO A 148 1.67 18.18 4.73
CA PRO A 148 1.79 19.64 4.68
C PRO A 148 2.51 20.07 3.39
N GLU A 149 2.35 21.31 2.98
CA GLU A 149 2.92 21.86 1.71
C GLU A 149 4.42 21.56 1.55
N THR A 150 5.18 21.64 2.64
CA THR A 150 6.65 21.41 2.64
C THR A 150 7.07 19.95 2.52
N LEU A 151 6.10 19.02 2.57
CA LEU A 151 6.31 17.58 2.39
C LEU A 151 5.57 17.01 1.19
N LYS A 152 4.81 17.80 0.44
CA LYS A 152 4.18 17.33 -0.81
C LYS A 152 5.24 17.00 -1.85
N SER A 153 4.93 16.01 -2.71
CA SER A 153 5.85 15.52 -3.74
C SER A 153 6.43 16.61 -4.62
N GLY A 154 5.63 17.60 -5.04
CA GLY A 154 6.06 18.71 -5.87
C GLY A 154 7.10 19.63 -5.20
N TYR A 155 7.07 19.75 -3.87
CA TYR A 155 8.09 20.48 -3.14
C TYR A 155 9.36 19.65 -2.95
N VAL A 156 9.22 18.42 -2.49
CA VAL A 156 10.35 17.52 -2.17
C VAL A 156 11.15 17.14 -3.41
N SER A 157 10.49 16.94 -4.56
CA SER A 157 11.17 16.60 -5.82
C SER A 157 12.16 17.65 -6.32
N ARG A 158 12.12 18.87 -5.78
CA ARG A 158 13.08 19.93 -6.11
C ARG A 158 14.47 19.70 -5.50
N PHE A 159 14.57 18.87 -4.47
CA PHE A 159 15.84 18.65 -3.76
C PHE A 159 16.15 17.18 -3.44
N ALA A 160 15.26 16.26 -3.76
CA ALA A 160 15.46 14.81 -3.59
C ALA A 160 14.78 14.03 -4.73
N GLN A 161 15.28 12.83 -5.03
CA GLN A 161 14.56 11.89 -5.88
C GLN A 161 13.53 11.14 -5.05
N ILE A 162 12.27 11.13 -5.53
CA ILE A 162 11.18 10.41 -4.88
C ILE A 162 11.15 8.98 -5.37
N CYS A 163 11.17 8.05 -4.41
CA CYS A 163 11.06 6.63 -4.60
C CYS A 163 9.70 6.15 -4.10
N PHE A 164 9.05 5.29 -4.85
CA PHE A 164 7.80 4.66 -4.47
C PHE A 164 7.96 3.15 -4.37
N ILE A 165 7.46 2.58 -3.28
CA ILE A 165 7.18 1.16 -3.09
C ILE A 165 5.69 1.03 -2.73
N PRO A 166 4.95 0.03 -3.25
CA PRO A 166 3.54 -0.12 -2.93
C PRO A 166 3.31 -0.50 -1.47
N TYR A 167 2.47 0.27 -0.76
CA TYR A 167 2.00 -0.12 0.57
C TYR A 167 0.94 -1.23 0.50
N ALA A 168 0.31 -1.40 -0.66
CA ALA A 168 -0.67 -2.42 -0.96
C ALA A 168 -0.59 -2.80 -2.44
N THR A 169 -0.62 -4.10 -2.73
CA THR A 169 -0.63 -4.61 -4.11
C THR A 169 -2.02 -4.46 -4.71
N ILE A 170 -2.12 -3.89 -5.91
CA ILE A 170 -3.40 -3.68 -6.58
C ILE A 170 -3.80 -4.95 -7.31
N LEU A 171 -4.93 -5.52 -6.88
CA LEU A 171 -5.52 -6.71 -7.48
C LEU A 171 -6.80 -6.39 -8.28
N MET A 172 -7.25 -5.14 -8.28
CA MET A 172 -8.52 -4.72 -8.84
C MET A 172 -8.33 -3.73 -9.98
N LYS A 173 -9.25 -3.72 -10.95
CA LYS A 173 -9.27 -2.83 -12.13
C LYS A 173 -10.21 -1.63 -11.93
N GLY A 174 -10.11 -0.62 -12.82
CA GLY A 174 -11.01 0.52 -12.91
C GLY A 174 -10.61 1.71 -12.03
N LYS A 175 -11.58 2.42 -11.44
CA LYS A 175 -11.33 3.65 -10.65
C LYS A 175 -10.37 3.46 -9.48
N ILE A 176 -10.23 2.24 -8.99
CA ILE A 176 -9.32 1.91 -7.90
C ILE A 176 -7.87 2.09 -8.32
N GLU A 177 -7.52 1.73 -9.57
CA GLU A 177 -6.19 2.00 -10.13
C GLU A 177 -5.89 3.50 -10.14
N GLU A 178 -6.84 4.34 -10.57
CA GLU A 178 -6.68 5.80 -10.58
C GLU A 178 -6.55 6.38 -9.16
N THR A 179 -7.24 5.81 -8.18
CA THR A 179 -7.17 6.26 -6.78
C THR A 179 -5.83 5.90 -6.14
N VAL A 180 -5.28 4.74 -6.45
CA VAL A 180 -4.03 4.26 -5.84
C VAL A 180 -2.79 4.87 -6.51
N TYR A 181 -2.89 5.30 -7.78
CA TYR A 181 -1.82 5.97 -8.52
C TYR A 181 -2.16 7.42 -8.89
N PRO A 182 -2.36 8.32 -7.91
CA PRO A 182 -2.71 9.71 -8.18
C PRO A 182 -1.59 10.44 -8.95
N ILE A 183 -1.94 11.00 -10.09
CA ILE A 183 -1.00 11.68 -11.00
C ILE A 183 -0.29 12.86 -10.34
N ASP A 184 -0.97 13.59 -9.45
CA ASP A 184 -0.40 14.74 -8.76
C ASP A 184 0.81 14.37 -7.88
N PHE A 185 0.87 13.14 -7.37
CA PHE A 185 2.03 12.60 -6.66
C PHE A 185 3.04 11.95 -7.62
N PHE A 186 2.55 11.04 -8.48
CA PHE A 186 3.46 10.24 -9.30
C PHE A 186 4.18 11.02 -10.39
N LYS A 187 3.64 12.15 -10.83
CA LYS A 187 4.38 13.07 -11.73
C LYS A 187 5.75 13.46 -11.17
N ASP A 188 5.89 13.54 -9.86
CA ASP A 188 7.09 13.96 -9.16
C ASP A 188 8.01 12.79 -8.78
N SER A 189 7.56 11.55 -8.91
CA SER A 189 8.32 10.36 -8.57
C SER A 189 9.33 9.99 -9.65
N THR A 190 10.54 9.57 -9.21
CA THR A 190 11.63 9.15 -10.12
C THR A 190 11.69 7.63 -10.24
N TYR A 191 11.66 6.92 -9.12
CA TYR A 191 11.72 5.46 -9.07
C TYR A 191 10.40 4.88 -8.59
N LEU A 192 9.88 3.89 -9.33
CA LEU A 192 8.75 3.07 -8.93
C LEU A 192 9.23 1.61 -8.88
N PHE A 193 9.33 1.07 -7.67
CA PHE A 193 9.71 -0.31 -7.42
C PHE A 193 8.45 -1.14 -7.31
N ILE A 194 8.28 -2.11 -8.21
CA ILE A 194 7.00 -2.80 -8.44
C ILE A 194 7.18 -4.30 -8.18
N GLU A 195 6.12 -4.97 -7.76
CA GLU A 195 6.16 -6.35 -7.28
C GLU A 195 6.42 -7.38 -8.40
N ASN A 196 5.87 -7.14 -9.60
CA ASN A 196 5.94 -8.09 -10.72
C ASN A 196 5.75 -7.41 -12.08
N ASP A 197 6.04 -8.15 -13.16
CA ASP A 197 5.97 -7.63 -14.52
C ASP A 197 4.54 -7.32 -14.99
N ILE A 198 3.51 -7.99 -14.45
CA ILE A 198 2.10 -7.70 -14.81
C ILE A 198 1.73 -6.31 -14.27
N ASN A 199 1.99 -6.04 -12.99
CA ASN A 199 1.72 -4.73 -12.39
C ASN A 199 2.58 -3.63 -13.02
N LYS A 200 3.84 -3.93 -13.37
CA LYS A 200 4.68 -2.99 -14.13
C LYS A 200 4.03 -2.61 -15.46
N ASN A 201 3.49 -3.57 -16.22
CA ASN A 201 2.84 -3.29 -17.50
C ASN A 201 1.57 -2.43 -17.32
N ILE A 202 0.71 -2.77 -16.33
CA ILE A 202 -0.49 -1.99 -16.00
C ILE A 202 -0.11 -0.54 -15.67
N ILE A 203 0.89 -0.33 -14.82
CA ILE A 203 1.34 0.99 -14.39
C ILE A 203 1.99 1.76 -15.55
N THR A 204 2.79 1.08 -16.37
CA THR A 204 3.44 1.71 -17.53
C THR A 204 2.39 2.18 -18.54
N GLU A 205 1.37 1.37 -18.82
CA GLU A 205 0.27 1.73 -19.70
C GLU A 205 -0.53 2.90 -19.12
N TYR A 206 -0.88 2.84 -17.83
CA TYR A 206 -1.60 3.91 -17.13
C TYR A 206 -0.88 5.26 -17.24
N PHE A 207 0.43 5.32 -16.95
CA PHE A 207 1.18 6.55 -17.03
C PHE A 207 1.45 7.01 -18.47
N SER A 208 1.58 6.12 -19.44
CA SER A 208 1.76 6.49 -20.84
C SER A 208 0.55 7.27 -21.42
N ILE A 209 -0.64 6.99 -20.91
CA ILE A 209 -1.88 7.65 -21.31
C ILE A 209 -2.09 8.97 -20.56
N LYS A 210 -1.76 9.01 -19.27
CA LYS A 210 -2.08 10.13 -18.37
C LYS A 210 -0.96 11.17 -18.27
N ASP A 211 0.27 10.78 -18.57
CA ASP A 211 1.47 11.55 -18.25
C ASP A 211 2.15 12.09 -19.51
N THR A 212 1.66 13.21 -20.02
CA THR A 212 2.23 13.87 -21.22
C THR A 212 3.34 14.88 -20.91
N LEU A 213 3.65 15.14 -19.63
CA LEU A 213 4.52 16.27 -19.20
C LEU A 213 5.75 15.83 -18.40
N PHE A 214 6.03 14.52 -18.22
CA PHE A 214 6.89 14.10 -17.12
C PHE A 214 8.18 13.43 -17.53
N LEU A 215 9.19 13.65 -16.67
CA LEU A 215 10.48 13.01 -16.71
C LEU A 215 10.33 11.48 -16.82
N GLU A 216 11.26 10.88 -17.51
CA GLU A 216 11.36 9.44 -17.61
C GLU A 216 11.36 8.80 -16.23
N LYS A 217 10.29 8.03 -15.94
CA LYS A 217 10.15 7.27 -14.71
C LYS A 217 10.88 5.93 -14.83
N LYS A 218 11.62 5.58 -13.81
CA LYS A 218 12.27 4.29 -13.71
C LYS A 218 11.34 3.30 -13.01
N ILE A 219 10.54 2.56 -13.80
CA ILE A 219 9.63 1.52 -13.30
C ILE A 219 10.37 0.18 -13.31
N ILE A 220 10.70 -0.34 -12.13
CA ILE A 220 11.60 -1.48 -11.96
C ILE A 220 10.92 -2.56 -11.14
N VAL A 221 10.97 -3.80 -11.61
CA VAL A 221 10.47 -4.95 -10.85
C VAL A 221 11.54 -5.43 -9.88
N THR A 222 11.29 -5.25 -8.60
CA THR A 222 12.17 -5.67 -7.49
C THR A 222 11.52 -6.70 -6.57
N GLY A 223 10.23 -6.97 -6.74
CA GLY A 223 9.44 -7.66 -5.73
C GLY A 223 8.85 -6.68 -4.71
N SER A 224 8.15 -7.21 -3.73
CA SER A 224 7.49 -6.47 -2.65
C SER A 224 8.28 -6.55 -1.35
N THR A 225 8.72 -5.42 -0.83
CA THR A 225 9.37 -5.32 0.49
C THR A 225 8.46 -5.77 1.62
N LYS A 226 7.15 -5.64 1.43
CA LYS A 226 6.15 -6.10 2.39
C LYS A 226 6.08 -7.63 2.43
N ILE A 227 6.11 -8.29 1.28
CA ILE A 227 6.18 -9.76 1.19
C ILE A 227 7.51 -10.30 1.74
N GLU A 228 8.62 -9.61 1.49
CA GLU A 228 9.92 -9.94 2.07
C GLU A 228 9.81 -10.04 3.60
N ASN A 229 9.17 -9.08 4.26
CA ASN A 229 8.92 -9.11 5.69
C ASN A 229 7.94 -10.22 6.10
N VAL A 230 6.85 -10.40 5.35
CA VAL A 230 5.90 -11.48 5.63
C VAL A 230 6.60 -12.84 5.63
N TYR A 231 7.50 -13.11 4.67
CA TYR A 231 8.27 -14.35 4.65
C TYR A 231 9.14 -14.57 5.89
N THR A 232 9.76 -13.52 6.43
CA THR A 232 10.58 -13.63 7.65
C THR A 232 9.76 -13.87 8.91
N LEU A 233 8.50 -13.43 8.92
CA LEU A 233 7.61 -13.49 10.07
C LEU A 233 6.67 -14.71 10.03
N ILE A 234 6.52 -15.37 8.87
CA ILE A 234 5.72 -16.59 8.76
C ILE A 234 6.42 -17.73 9.48
N ASN A 235 5.63 -18.39 10.33
CA ASN A 235 6.09 -19.56 11.06
C ASN A 235 4.91 -20.53 11.25
N ASP A 236 5.11 -21.81 10.92
CA ASP A 236 4.09 -22.85 11.03
C ASP A 236 3.90 -23.36 12.48
N THR A 237 4.70 -22.92 13.45
CA THR A 237 4.62 -23.37 14.84
C THR A 237 3.41 -22.81 15.58
N SER A 238 2.76 -21.78 15.05
CA SER A 238 1.59 -21.13 15.64
C SER A 238 0.27 -21.86 15.38
N LEU A 239 0.26 -22.91 14.51
CA LEU A 239 -0.94 -23.69 14.23
C LEU A 239 -1.29 -24.60 15.41
N GLU A 240 -2.49 -24.45 15.93
CA GLU A 240 -3.04 -25.36 16.96
C GLU A 240 -3.43 -26.70 16.34
N LYS A 241 -2.88 -27.81 16.86
CA LYS A 241 -3.04 -29.15 16.23
C LYS A 241 -4.48 -29.64 16.08
N ASN A 242 -5.37 -29.20 16.96
CA ASN A 242 -6.75 -29.71 17.06
C ASN A 242 -7.81 -28.66 16.70
N ILE A 243 -7.41 -27.45 16.32
CA ILE A 243 -8.32 -26.36 15.98
C ILE A 243 -8.09 -25.96 14.51
N PHE A 244 -9.16 -25.91 13.74
CA PHE A 244 -9.13 -25.38 12.38
C PHE A 244 -9.54 -23.91 12.42
N THR A 245 -8.59 -23.01 12.16
CA THR A 245 -8.79 -21.57 12.28
C THR A 245 -9.07 -20.96 10.92
N ILE A 246 -10.21 -20.32 10.79
CA ILE A 246 -10.64 -19.51 9.64
C ILE A 246 -10.28 -18.06 9.95
N LEU A 247 -9.51 -17.42 9.06
CA LEU A 247 -9.29 -15.96 9.08
C LEU A 247 -10.24 -15.32 8.08
N TRP A 248 -11.12 -14.42 8.53
CA TRP A 248 -12.12 -13.78 7.69
C TRP A 248 -11.84 -12.29 7.53
N LEU A 249 -11.64 -11.87 6.27
CA LEU A 249 -11.30 -10.49 5.86
C LEU A 249 -12.37 -9.96 4.89
N PRO A 250 -13.54 -9.52 5.33
CA PRO A 250 -14.52 -8.90 4.44
C PRO A 250 -14.12 -7.48 4.07
N ARG A 251 -14.58 -7.01 2.91
CA ARG A 251 -14.39 -5.63 2.46
C ARG A 251 -15.15 -4.66 3.37
N TRP A 252 -14.55 -3.51 3.58
CA TRP A 252 -15.05 -2.46 4.49
C TRP A 252 -16.15 -1.56 3.89
N ASN A 253 -16.34 -1.58 2.56
CA ASN A 253 -17.22 -0.65 1.84
C ASN A 253 -18.20 -1.41 0.94
N THR A 254 -19.48 -1.38 1.29
CA THR A 254 -20.55 -2.04 0.53
C THR A 254 -20.88 -1.32 -0.78
N ARG A 255 -20.68 0.02 -0.85
CA ARG A 255 -20.95 0.82 -2.04
C ARG A 255 -20.04 0.48 -3.23
N GLU A 256 -18.91 -0.16 -2.98
CA GLU A 256 -18.05 -0.71 -4.03
C GLU A 256 -18.62 -1.97 -4.69
N GLY A 257 -19.68 -2.56 -4.14
CA GLY A 257 -20.33 -3.76 -4.65
C GLY A 257 -19.55 -5.06 -4.43
N MET A 258 -18.45 -5.02 -3.68
CA MET A 258 -17.54 -6.14 -3.44
C MET A 258 -17.66 -6.74 -2.03
N CYS A 259 -18.21 -5.99 -1.08
CA CYS A 259 -18.33 -6.40 0.31
C CYS A 259 -19.32 -7.56 0.45
N THR A 260 -18.89 -8.65 1.07
CA THR A 260 -19.71 -9.83 1.36
C THR A 260 -19.95 -10.04 2.85
N PHE A 261 -19.67 -9.04 3.70
CA PHE A 261 -19.85 -9.13 5.15
C PHE A 261 -21.27 -9.63 5.50
N PHE A 262 -22.30 -8.97 4.98
CA PHE A 262 -23.69 -9.30 5.26
C PHE A 262 -24.16 -10.60 4.59
N ASP A 263 -23.48 -11.03 3.53
CA ASP A 263 -23.80 -12.29 2.83
C ASP A 263 -23.32 -13.52 3.60
N TYR A 264 -22.20 -13.41 4.35
CA TYR A 264 -21.55 -14.56 4.98
C TYR A 264 -21.45 -14.49 6.52
N TYR A 265 -21.82 -13.39 7.16
CA TYR A 265 -21.72 -13.21 8.61
C TYR A 265 -22.43 -14.33 9.39
N ASP A 266 -23.73 -14.50 9.18
CA ASP A 266 -24.52 -15.52 9.89
C ASP A 266 -24.10 -16.94 9.52
N ILE A 267 -23.65 -17.15 8.28
CA ILE A 267 -23.21 -18.44 7.76
C ILE A 267 -21.92 -18.91 8.45
N LEU A 268 -20.95 -18.01 8.60
CA LEU A 268 -19.69 -18.34 9.28
C LEU A 268 -19.89 -18.53 10.79
N LEU A 269 -20.78 -17.77 11.42
CA LEU A 269 -21.15 -17.96 12.82
C LEU A 269 -21.81 -19.33 13.03
N ALA A 270 -22.79 -19.70 12.20
CA ALA A 270 -23.44 -20.99 12.27
C ALA A 270 -22.42 -22.12 12.03
N TYR A 271 -21.51 -21.96 11.07
CA TYR A 271 -20.48 -22.95 10.79
C TYR A 271 -19.59 -23.24 12.02
N VAL A 272 -19.16 -22.20 12.74
CA VAL A 272 -18.39 -22.38 13.99
C VAL A 272 -19.19 -23.02 15.09
N GLN A 273 -20.50 -22.72 15.20
CA GLN A 273 -21.39 -23.34 16.19
C GLN A 273 -21.65 -24.84 15.91
N GLU A 274 -21.68 -25.23 14.64
CA GLU A 274 -21.85 -26.60 14.19
C GLU A 274 -20.58 -27.47 14.33
N HIS A 275 -19.38 -26.85 14.54
CA HIS A 275 -18.08 -27.53 14.56
C HIS A 275 -17.23 -27.11 15.77
N GLU A 276 -17.20 -27.96 16.80
CA GLU A 276 -16.49 -27.65 18.07
C GLU A 276 -14.98 -27.36 17.91
N ASN A 277 -14.34 -27.89 16.88
CA ASN A 277 -12.92 -27.74 16.58
C ASN A 277 -12.63 -26.67 15.53
N VAL A 278 -13.58 -25.78 15.25
CA VAL A 278 -13.40 -24.66 14.32
C VAL A 278 -13.40 -23.35 15.09
N ARG A 279 -12.48 -22.47 14.70
CA ARG A 279 -12.35 -21.09 15.20
C ARG A 279 -12.47 -20.12 14.04
N LEU A 280 -13.11 -18.98 14.28
CA LEU A 280 -13.19 -17.86 13.34
C LEU A 280 -12.52 -16.64 13.93
N ILE A 281 -11.48 -16.14 13.24
CA ILE A 281 -10.88 -14.85 13.50
C ILE A 281 -11.49 -13.88 12.49
N PHE A 282 -12.30 -12.95 12.97
CA PHE A 282 -12.81 -11.85 12.17
C PHE A 282 -11.85 -10.66 12.29
N ARG A 283 -11.25 -10.27 11.19
CA ARG A 283 -10.38 -9.13 11.09
C ARG A 283 -10.97 -8.09 10.16
N PRO A 284 -11.75 -7.13 10.68
CA PRO A 284 -12.28 -6.03 9.89
C PRO A 284 -11.16 -5.09 9.44
N HIS A 285 -11.34 -4.44 8.30
CA HIS A 285 -10.53 -3.26 7.96
C HIS A 285 -10.80 -2.15 9.00
N PRO A 286 -9.81 -1.31 9.39
CA PRO A 286 -10.01 -0.27 10.40
C PRO A 286 -11.21 0.64 10.15
N LEU A 287 -11.57 0.89 8.90
CA LEU A 287 -12.71 1.71 8.50
C LEU A 287 -14.06 0.96 8.45
N THR A 288 -14.11 -0.35 8.67
CA THR A 288 -15.33 -1.17 8.43
C THR A 288 -16.52 -0.65 9.23
N PHE A 289 -16.41 -0.61 10.53
CA PHE A 289 -17.55 -0.25 11.39
C PHE A 289 -17.95 1.22 11.26
N GLN A 290 -16.95 2.11 11.14
CA GLN A 290 -17.20 3.53 10.90
C GLN A 290 -17.98 3.74 9.59
N ASN A 291 -17.57 3.03 8.53
CA ASN A 291 -18.23 3.12 7.24
C ASN A 291 -19.66 2.55 7.27
N PHE A 292 -19.87 1.37 7.88
CA PHE A 292 -21.20 0.77 7.99
C PHE A 292 -22.18 1.65 8.79
N ILE A 293 -21.70 2.37 9.83
CA ILE A 293 -22.50 3.34 10.54
C ILE A 293 -22.81 4.55 9.64
N HIS A 294 -21.79 5.07 8.96
CA HIS A 294 -21.95 6.25 8.10
C HIS A 294 -22.91 6.00 6.93
N THR A 295 -22.89 4.78 6.37
CA THR A 295 -23.76 4.37 5.26
C THR A 295 -25.15 3.91 5.72
N GLY A 296 -25.37 3.80 7.03
CA GLY A 296 -26.64 3.39 7.62
C GLY A 296 -26.92 1.89 7.57
N GLU A 297 -25.92 1.07 7.30
CA GLU A 297 -26.02 -0.41 7.24
C GLU A 297 -25.99 -1.00 8.64
N MET A 298 -25.36 -0.33 9.61
CA MET A 298 -25.33 -0.69 11.01
C MET A 298 -25.56 0.52 11.91
N THR A 299 -26.21 0.30 13.03
CA THR A 299 -26.25 1.20 14.17
C THR A 299 -25.06 0.95 15.10
N LEU A 300 -24.75 1.90 15.99
CA LEU A 300 -23.75 1.70 17.05
C LEU A 300 -24.05 0.46 17.92
N ALA A 301 -25.35 0.20 18.22
CA ALA A 301 -25.77 -0.95 18.99
C ALA A 301 -25.52 -2.28 18.27
N GLU A 302 -25.64 -2.31 16.94
CA GLU A 302 -25.34 -3.49 16.14
C GLU A 302 -23.85 -3.73 16.04
N VAL A 303 -23.04 -2.68 15.88
CA VAL A 303 -21.57 -2.81 15.94
C VAL A 303 -21.13 -3.35 17.31
N SER A 304 -21.70 -2.87 18.41
CA SER A 304 -21.38 -3.39 19.75
C SER A 304 -21.72 -4.87 19.88
N ARG A 305 -22.88 -5.30 19.36
CA ARG A 305 -23.28 -6.72 19.36
C ARG A 305 -22.33 -7.60 18.52
N VAL A 306 -21.87 -7.10 17.37
CA VAL A 306 -20.86 -7.82 16.58
C VAL A 306 -19.57 -7.98 17.40
N LYS A 307 -19.07 -6.92 18.03
CA LYS A 307 -17.86 -7.00 18.87
C LYS A 307 -18.02 -7.94 20.05
N GLU A 308 -19.18 -7.95 20.71
CA GLU A 308 -19.51 -8.89 21.78
C GLU A 308 -19.55 -10.35 21.29
N THR A 309 -20.13 -10.60 20.10
CA THR A 309 -20.16 -11.94 19.49
C THR A 309 -18.75 -12.48 19.27
N PHE A 310 -17.81 -11.63 18.84
CA PHE A 310 -16.41 -12.03 18.61
C PHE A 310 -15.51 -11.87 19.84
N SER A 311 -16.02 -12.06 21.03
CA SER A 311 -15.28 -12.02 22.31
C SER A 311 -15.17 -13.39 23.00
N THR A 312 -15.31 -14.49 22.27
CA THR A 312 -15.23 -15.86 22.80
C THR A 312 -13.98 -16.58 22.36
N GLN A 313 -13.73 -17.78 22.88
CA GLN A 313 -12.55 -18.59 22.52
C GLN A 313 -12.56 -19.01 21.03
N ASN A 314 -13.73 -19.24 20.45
CA ASN A 314 -13.86 -19.70 19.05
C ASN A 314 -14.27 -18.60 18.07
N LEU A 315 -14.70 -17.43 18.56
CA LEU A 315 -15.03 -16.26 17.76
C LEU A 315 -14.20 -15.08 18.26
N ILE A 316 -13.20 -14.70 17.51
CA ILE A 316 -12.17 -13.70 17.90
C ILE A 316 -12.27 -12.49 16.98
N LEU A 317 -12.39 -11.29 17.56
CA LEU A 317 -12.19 -10.03 16.86
C LEU A 317 -10.70 -9.68 16.88
N ASP A 318 -10.10 -9.50 15.71
CA ASP A 318 -8.71 -9.10 15.57
C ASP A 318 -8.62 -7.68 14.98
N GLU A 319 -8.33 -6.72 15.84
CA GLU A 319 -8.07 -5.30 15.49
C GLU A 319 -6.58 -4.94 15.72
N ASN A 320 -5.68 -5.94 15.81
CA ASN A 320 -4.25 -5.69 16.01
C ASN A 320 -3.60 -5.12 14.73
N PRO A 321 -2.73 -4.11 14.79
CA PRO A 321 -1.94 -3.65 13.65
C PRO A 321 -1.13 -4.76 12.98
N ASP A 322 -0.55 -5.68 13.76
CA ASP A 322 0.11 -6.90 13.25
C ASP A 322 -0.89 -7.94 12.74
N TYR A 323 -1.01 -8.06 11.42
CA TYR A 323 -1.85 -9.08 10.79
C TYR A 323 -1.11 -10.40 10.51
N VAL A 324 0.22 -10.42 10.57
CA VAL A 324 1.00 -11.63 10.26
C VAL A 324 0.78 -12.70 11.34
N THR A 325 0.57 -12.30 12.59
CA THR A 325 0.17 -13.21 13.66
C THR A 325 -1.14 -13.93 13.33
N ALA A 326 -2.14 -13.24 12.77
CA ALA A 326 -3.37 -13.88 12.31
C ALA A 326 -3.12 -14.82 11.11
N PHE A 327 -2.21 -14.48 10.20
CA PHE A 327 -1.79 -15.35 9.09
C PHE A 327 -1.15 -16.64 9.61
N ASN A 328 -0.29 -16.55 10.62
CA ASN A 328 0.38 -17.70 11.23
C ASN A 328 -0.61 -18.67 11.88
N THR A 329 -1.63 -18.15 12.57
CA THR A 329 -2.63 -18.95 13.28
C THR A 329 -3.73 -19.52 12.38
N ALA A 330 -3.98 -18.92 11.21
CA ALA A 330 -5.01 -19.36 10.29
C ALA A 330 -4.65 -20.65 9.55
N ASN A 331 -5.62 -21.52 9.33
CA ASN A 331 -5.54 -22.66 8.40
C ASN A 331 -6.06 -22.30 7.01
N VAL A 332 -6.98 -21.34 6.93
CA VAL A 332 -7.57 -20.85 5.68
C VAL A 332 -7.90 -19.36 5.80
N LEU A 333 -7.69 -18.63 4.71
CA LEU A 333 -8.20 -17.27 4.54
C LEU A 333 -9.53 -17.29 3.80
N VAL A 334 -10.55 -16.60 4.33
CA VAL A 334 -11.79 -16.26 3.62
C VAL A 334 -11.80 -14.74 3.41
N ALA A 335 -11.76 -14.28 2.17
CA ALA A 335 -11.60 -12.85 1.91
C ALA A 335 -12.33 -12.35 0.66
N ASP A 336 -12.84 -11.13 0.78
CA ASP A 336 -13.21 -10.27 -0.35
C ASP A 336 -11.97 -9.77 -1.09
N PRO A 337 -12.10 -9.12 -2.27
CA PRO A 337 -10.96 -8.52 -2.97
C PRO A 337 -10.17 -7.57 -2.07
N THR A 338 -8.96 -7.96 -1.68
CA THR A 338 -8.04 -7.20 -0.84
C THR A 338 -6.59 -7.52 -1.21
N SER A 339 -5.68 -6.57 -1.01
CA SER A 339 -4.23 -6.79 -1.18
C SER A 339 -3.69 -7.88 -0.26
N LEU A 340 -4.32 -8.10 0.91
CA LEU A 340 -3.91 -9.13 1.85
C LEU A 340 -4.01 -10.55 1.30
N ILE A 341 -4.80 -10.79 0.23
CA ILE A 341 -4.78 -12.07 -0.51
C ILE A 341 -3.37 -12.34 -1.05
N TYR A 342 -2.73 -11.34 -1.70
CA TYR A 342 -1.37 -11.48 -2.20
C TYR A 342 -0.38 -11.80 -1.09
N GLU A 343 -0.49 -11.11 0.03
CA GLU A 343 0.39 -11.31 1.18
C GLU A 343 0.16 -12.69 1.83
N PHE A 344 -1.09 -13.17 1.92
CA PHE A 344 -1.40 -14.48 2.46
C PHE A 344 -0.89 -15.64 1.60
N PHE A 345 -0.69 -15.44 0.29
CA PHE A 345 -0.04 -16.45 -0.57
C PHE A 345 1.33 -16.89 -0.03
N ALA A 346 2.07 -15.99 0.62
CA ALA A 346 3.36 -16.32 1.24
C ALA A 346 3.26 -17.47 2.27
N THR A 347 2.08 -17.68 2.88
CA THR A 347 1.83 -18.78 3.82
C THR A 347 1.65 -20.14 3.14
N GLN A 348 1.45 -20.18 1.83
CA GLN A 348 1.06 -21.35 1.03
C GLN A 348 -0.29 -21.99 1.43
N LYS A 349 -0.98 -21.46 2.44
CA LYS A 349 -2.25 -21.97 2.96
C LYS A 349 -3.41 -21.70 2.01
N PRO A 350 -4.54 -22.48 2.10
CA PRO A 350 -5.70 -22.28 1.24
C PRO A 350 -6.34 -20.89 1.42
N ILE A 351 -6.87 -20.39 0.30
CA ILE A 351 -7.58 -19.11 0.22
C ILE A 351 -8.94 -19.36 -0.40
N ILE A 352 -10.01 -18.91 0.27
CA ILE A 352 -11.38 -18.85 -0.26
C ILE A 352 -11.63 -17.37 -0.62
N TYR A 353 -11.78 -17.12 -1.90
CA TYR A 353 -12.11 -15.80 -2.44
C TYR A 353 -13.61 -15.65 -2.60
N THR A 354 -14.22 -14.72 -1.84
CA THR A 354 -15.66 -14.46 -1.88
C THR A 354 -15.97 -13.50 -3.03
N ARG A 355 -16.41 -14.08 -4.16
CA ARG A 355 -16.61 -13.36 -5.41
C ARG A 355 -18.05 -12.83 -5.52
N LYS A 356 -18.20 -11.50 -5.57
CA LYS A 356 -19.49 -10.84 -5.76
C LYS A 356 -19.61 -10.23 -7.16
N ILE A 357 -18.53 -9.64 -7.68
CA ILE A 357 -18.44 -9.05 -9.00
C ILE A 357 -17.11 -9.39 -9.69
N ASP A 358 -17.02 -9.20 -10.99
CA ASP A 358 -15.77 -9.35 -11.75
C ASP A 358 -14.97 -8.05 -11.71
N ILE A 359 -14.05 -7.94 -10.76
CA ILE A 359 -13.29 -6.72 -10.49
C ILE A 359 -11.77 -6.92 -10.60
N LEU A 360 -11.29 -8.16 -10.63
CA LEU A 360 -9.85 -8.41 -10.60
C LEU A 360 -9.15 -7.93 -11.87
N ASN A 361 -8.00 -7.27 -11.69
CA ASN A 361 -7.10 -6.95 -12.79
C ASN A 361 -6.34 -8.20 -13.26
N ALA A 362 -5.45 -8.06 -14.24
CA ALA A 362 -4.72 -9.19 -14.79
C ALA A 362 -3.90 -9.95 -13.73
N PHE A 363 -3.30 -9.27 -12.75
CA PHE A 363 -2.56 -9.93 -11.68
C PHE A 363 -3.49 -10.60 -10.66
N GLY A 364 -4.57 -9.93 -10.26
CA GLY A 364 -5.58 -10.52 -9.40
C GLY A 364 -6.19 -11.79 -10.00
N ALA A 365 -6.45 -11.81 -11.32
CA ALA A 365 -6.93 -12.98 -12.03
C ALA A 365 -5.92 -14.16 -12.06
N GLU A 366 -4.61 -13.87 -12.10
CA GLU A 366 -3.58 -14.91 -11.95
C GLU A 366 -3.59 -15.51 -10.54
N LEU A 367 -3.72 -14.69 -9.51
CA LEU A 367 -3.79 -15.16 -8.12
C LEU A 367 -5.08 -15.95 -7.86
N GLU A 368 -6.22 -15.54 -8.42
CA GLU A 368 -7.51 -16.23 -8.27
C GLU A 368 -7.44 -17.69 -8.67
N LYS A 369 -6.59 -18.08 -9.63
CA LYS A 369 -6.39 -19.48 -10.03
C LYS A 369 -5.93 -20.38 -8.88
N GLY A 370 -5.26 -19.81 -7.87
CA GLY A 370 -4.82 -20.50 -6.65
C GLY A 370 -5.82 -20.41 -5.50
N CYS A 371 -6.96 -19.73 -5.68
CA CYS A 371 -8.01 -19.54 -4.69
C CYS A 371 -9.25 -20.38 -5.02
N TYR A 372 -9.99 -20.74 -4.00
CA TYR A 372 -11.33 -21.29 -4.14
C TYR A 372 -12.31 -20.13 -4.28
N SER A 373 -12.75 -19.83 -5.50
CA SER A 373 -13.75 -18.77 -5.73
C SER A 373 -15.13 -19.28 -5.38
N VAL A 374 -15.83 -18.58 -4.47
CA VAL A 374 -17.17 -18.90 -4.02
C VAL A 374 -18.10 -17.71 -4.21
N THR A 375 -19.36 -17.99 -4.57
CA THR A 375 -20.38 -16.97 -4.87
C THR A 375 -21.61 -17.06 -3.98
N ASN A 376 -21.72 -18.13 -3.19
CA ASN A 376 -22.86 -18.38 -2.31
C ASN A 376 -22.48 -19.21 -1.08
N ALA A 377 -23.43 -19.34 -0.15
CA ALA A 377 -23.25 -20.01 1.12
C ALA A 377 -22.93 -21.52 0.99
N GLU A 378 -23.56 -22.22 0.05
CA GLU A 378 -23.37 -23.66 -0.16
C GLU A 378 -21.95 -23.94 -0.64
N GLU A 379 -21.45 -23.15 -1.61
CA GLU A 379 -20.06 -23.24 -2.10
C GLU A 379 -19.06 -22.99 -0.97
N LEU A 380 -19.30 -21.96 -0.12
CA LEU A 380 -18.44 -21.64 1.02
C LEU A 380 -18.38 -22.81 2.01
N LYS A 381 -19.54 -23.35 2.44
CA LYS A 381 -19.62 -24.49 3.37
C LYS A 381 -18.92 -25.72 2.79
N ASN A 382 -19.23 -26.10 1.56
CA ASN A 382 -18.58 -27.22 0.89
C ASN A 382 -17.05 -27.07 0.78
N CYS A 383 -16.57 -25.87 0.56
CA CYS A 383 -15.14 -25.59 0.51
C CYS A 383 -14.50 -25.75 1.89
N LEU A 384 -15.09 -25.17 2.93
CA LEU A 384 -14.63 -25.29 4.31
C LEU A 384 -14.60 -26.76 4.77
N ASP A 385 -15.66 -27.56 4.51
CA ASP A 385 -15.73 -28.97 4.86
C ASP A 385 -14.58 -29.78 4.24
N ASN A 386 -14.28 -29.53 2.96
CA ASN A 386 -13.14 -30.16 2.30
C ASN A 386 -11.80 -29.78 2.95
N LEU A 387 -11.62 -28.50 3.28
CA LEU A 387 -10.37 -28.01 3.87
C LEU A 387 -10.17 -28.47 5.32
N VAL A 388 -11.24 -28.58 6.10
CA VAL A 388 -11.21 -29.21 7.45
C VAL A 388 -10.73 -30.65 7.36
N LEU A 389 -11.15 -31.38 6.32
CA LEU A 389 -10.71 -32.75 6.03
C LEU A 389 -9.30 -32.80 5.37
N LYS A 390 -8.59 -31.66 5.30
CA LYS A 390 -7.25 -31.53 4.67
C LYS A 390 -7.24 -31.85 3.16
N ASN A 391 -8.36 -31.74 2.49
CA ASN A 391 -8.49 -31.94 1.05
C ASN A 391 -8.29 -30.61 0.30
N ASP A 392 -7.04 -30.19 0.16
CA ASP A 392 -6.65 -28.97 -0.55
C ASP A 392 -6.21 -29.27 -1.98
N ARG A 393 -7.15 -29.27 -2.91
CA ARG A 393 -6.90 -29.57 -4.34
C ARG A 393 -6.12 -28.48 -5.07
N LEU A 394 -6.04 -27.24 -4.56
CA LEU A 394 -5.34 -26.13 -5.19
C LEU A 394 -3.93 -25.89 -4.65
N ALA A 395 -3.43 -26.71 -3.72
CA ALA A 395 -2.10 -26.55 -3.15
C ALA A 395 -0.98 -26.49 -4.22
N LYS A 396 -1.01 -27.36 -5.23
CA LYS A 396 -0.02 -27.37 -6.33
C LYS A 396 -0.12 -26.12 -7.20
N THR A 397 -1.33 -25.64 -7.46
CA THR A 397 -1.56 -24.41 -8.24
C THR A 397 -1.02 -23.20 -7.48
N ARG A 398 -1.26 -23.12 -6.15
CA ARG A 398 -0.68 -22.05 -5.32
C ARG A 398 0.85 -22.08 -5.31
N SER A 399 1.45 -23.25 -5.14
CA SER A 399 2.92 -23.40 -5.20
C SER A 399 3.48 -22.91 -6.54
N TYR A 400 2.84 -23.23 -7.66
CA TYR A 400 3.24 -22.72 -8.98
C TYR A 400 3.15 -21.19 -9.09
N ILE A 401 2.06 -20.60 -8.58
CA ILE A 401 1.86 -19.13 -8.57
C ILE A 401 2.94 -18.45 -7.72
N ILE A 402 3.24 -19.02 -6.55
CA ILE A 402 4.29 -18.52 -5.66
C ILE A 402 5.63 -18.56 -6.37
N GLN A 403 6.02 -19.68 -6.92
CA GLN A 403 7.27 -19.80 -7.66
C GLN A 403 7.38 -18.78 -8.80
N ARG A 404 6.27 -18.50 -9.48
CA ARG A 404 6.27 -17.60 -10.65
C ARG A 404 6.34 -16.12 -10.28
N TYR A 405 5.67 -15.70 -9.21
CA TYR A 405 5.45 -14.26 -8.93
C TYR A 405 6.10 -13.78 -7.64
N PHE A 406 6.65 -14.67 -6.81
CA PHE A 406 7.18 -14.30 -5.50
C PHE A 406 8.71 -14.49 -5.38
N ASP A 407 9.39 -15.07 -6.37
CA ASP A 407 10.85 -15.33 -6.32
C ASP A 407 11.68 -14.08 -6.01
N LYS A 408 11.27 -12.91 -6.53
CA LYS A 408 11.99 -11.65 -6.33
C LYS A 408 11.74 -11.03 -4.94
N ASN A 409 10.70 -11.46 -4.24
CA ASN A 409 10.30 -10.83 -2.98
C ASN A 409 11.31 -11.09 -1.85
N GLU A 410 11.99 -12.22 -1.84
CA GLU A 410 12.95 -12.59 -0.78
C GLU A 410 14.11 -11.60 -0.62
N LYS A 411 14.38 -10.77 -1.62
CA LYS A 411 15.49 -9.82 -1.65
C LYS A 411 15.10 -8.47 -2.24
N ALA A 412 13.88 -8.07 -2.07
CA ALA A 412 13.36 -6.83 -2.66
C ALA A 412 14.14 -5.61 -2.14
N SER A 413 14.39 -5.53 -0.84
CA SER A 413 15.13 -4.43 -0.22
C SER A 413 16.59 -4.38 -0.66
N GLU A 414 17.28 -5.54 -0.82
CA GLU A 414 18.64 -5.62 -1.33
C GLU A 414 18.72 -5.15 -2.79
N GLN A 415 17.77 -5.55 -3.64
CA GLN A 415 17.69 -5.11 -5.02
C GLN A 415 17.48 -3.59 -5.13
N ILE A 416 16.61 -3.03 -4.30
CA ILE A 416 16.38 -1.58 -4.24
C ILE A 416 17.66 -0.85 -3.80
N LEU A 417 18.34 -1.36 -2.76
CA LEU A 417 19.61 -0.79 -2.31
C LEU A 417 20.65 -0.79 -3.43
N ASP A 418 20.80 -1.89 -4.14
CA ASP A 418 21.74 -2.04 -5.25
C ASP A 418 21.46 -1.02 -6.37
N ILE A 419 20.20 -0.90 -6.80
CA ILE A 419 19.77 0.06 -7.83
C ILE A 419 20.07 1.50 -7.40
N LEU A 420 19.82 1.85 -6.14
CA LEU A 420 20.02 3.22 -5.66
C LEU A 420 21.49 3.56 -5.44
N THR A 421 22.36 2.58 -5.20
CA THR A 421 23.78 2.80 -4.89
C THR A 421 24.72 2.60 -6.09
N HIS A 422 24.28 1.98 -7.16
CA HIS A 422 24.99 1.81 -8.44
C HIS A 422 24.34 2.60 -9.57
#